data_676a31d9d86a3e7a2067f859e8374aad
#
_entry.id   676a31d9d86a3e7a2067f859e8374aad
#
_cell.length_a   1.000
_cell.length_b   1.000
_cell.length_c   1.000
_cell.angle_alpha   90.00
_cell.angle_beta   90.00
_cell.angle_gamma   90.00
#
_symmetry.space_group_name_H-M   'P 1'
#
loop_
_entity.id
_entity.type
_entity.pdbx_description
1 polymer ?
#
loop_
_entity_poly.entity_id
_entity_poly.type
_entity_poly.pdbx_seq_one_letter_code
_entity_poly.pdbx_strand_id
1 'polypeptide(L)'
;MSFSVLAVVGPTASGKSDLGISIAKAIGNAEIINADAMQLYKGMDIGTAKLGEESRQGIPHHLIDIVAPDQELTAVEYSKLAHDAIRQVLERGNTPILVGGSMFYVAAALDELDFAPTDEVVRERLESESEELGALALHERLKSLDSESAERIPAQNIRRVIRALEVIELTGEKHKSALPEPNYLRPTLQLGIEVDREVLKNRIRQRVEKMWAVGLLEEVQRFLELGVNFSRTAAVAIGYAQARSQLLGELSQQEAIDQTVSLTNRYARRQMSWFRRDTRIRWLDSEANLEKQALEQIRLGR
;
A
#
# COMPACT_ATOMS: atom_id res chain seq x y z
N MET A 1 -8.50 -5.53 27.08
CA MET A 1 -7.69 -4.59 26.24
C MET A 1 -8.64 -3.51 25.76
N SER A 2 -8.24 -2.27 25.76
CA SER A 2 -9.06 -1.17 25.19
C SER A 2 -9.06 -1.16 23.67
N PHE A 3 -8.22 -1.97 23.01
CA PHE A 3 -8.19 -2.18 21.58
C PHE A 3 -8.26 -3.67 21.22
N SER A 4 -8.85 -3.97 20.07
CA SER A 4 -8.93 -5.31 19.49
C SER A 4 -7.97 -5.53 18.32
N VAL A 5 -7.51 -4.46 17.70
CA VAL A 5 -6.56 -4.47 16.57
C VAL A 5 -5.37 -3.60 16.91
N LEU A 6 -4.17 -4.07 16.60
CA LEU A 6 -2.95 -3.27 16.60
C LEU A 6 -2.55 -2.98 15.16
N ALA A 7 -2.10 -1.77 14.86
CA ALA A 7 -1.56 -1.44 13.54
C ALA A 7 -0.16 -0.83 13.67
N VAL A 8 0.76 -1.23 12.79
CA VAL A 8 2.11 -0.67 12.67
C VAL A 8 2.25 -0.06 11.28
N VAL A 9 2.31 1.25 11.22
CA VAL A 9 2.31 2.02 9.97
C VAL A 9 3.55 2.91 9.85
N GLY A 10 3.77 3.46 8.67
CA GLY A 10 4.88 4.38 8.40
C GLY A 10 5.45 4.19 7.00
N PRO A 11 6.51 4.92 6.64
CA PRO A 11 7.09 4.88 5.31
C PRO A 11 7.80 3.55 5.01
N THR A 12 8.03 3.26 3.74
CA THR A 12 8.92 2.15 3.36
C THR A 12 10.31 2.35 3.98
N ALA A 13 11.02 1.27 4.26
CA ALA A 13 12.33 1.24 4.92
C ALA A 13 12.37 1.81 6.36
N SER A 14 11.23 1.95 7.05
CA SER A 14 11.20 2.42 8.45
C SER A 14 11.40 1.32 9.51
N GLY A 15 11.38 0.02 9.14
CA GLY A 15 11.50 -1.09 10.10
C GLY A 15 10.16 -1.64 10.61
N LYS A 16 9.02 -1.33 9.94
CA LYS A 16 7.69 -1.80 10.35
C LYS A 16 7.57 -3.31 10.51
N SER A 17 8.13 -4.07 9.57
CA SER A 17 8.01 -5.54 9.58
C SER A 17 8.73 -6.15 10.77
N ASP A 18 9.94 -5.68 11.06
CA ASP A 18 10.73 -6.13 12.20
C ASP A 18 10.02 -5.76 13.52
N LEU A 19 9.48 -4.54 13.62
CA LEU A 19 8.72 -4.13 14.79
C LEU A 19 7.44 -4.96 14.96
N GLY A 20 6.73 -5.26 13.87
CA GLY A 20 5.54 -6.12 13.91
C GLY A 20 5.85 -7.51 14.47
N ILE A 21 6.97 -8.12 14.04
CA ILE A 21 7.43 -9.42 14.54
C ILE A 21 7.84 -9.33 16.02
N SER A 22 8.62 -8.31 16.41
CA SER A 22 9.02 -8.09 17.81
C SER A 22 7.80 -7.97 18.72
N ILE A 23 6.80 -7.17 18.32
CA ILE A 23 5.55 -7.01 19.07
C ILE A 23 4.78 -8.35 19.14
N ALA A 24 4.65 -9.08 18.02
CA ALA A 24 3.95 -10.35 17.98
C ALA A 24 4.57 -11.37 18.94
N LYS A 25 5.89 -11.45 18.99
CA LYS A 25 6.63 -12.28 19.95
C LYS A 25 6.39 -11.87 21.39
N ALA A 26 6.45 -10.59 21.68
CA ALA A 26 6.27 -10.06 23.04
C ALA A 26 4.82 -10.27 23.54
N ILE A 27 3.83 -10.26 22.67
CA ILE A 27 2.42 -10.55 22.99
C ILE A 27 2.20 -12.06 23.15
N GLY A 28 2.86 -12.88 22.32
CA GLY A 28 2.83 -14.34 22.34
C GLY A 28 1.67 -14.98 21.57
N ASN A 29 0.51 -14.35 21.53
CA ASN A 29 -0.69 -14.80 20.80
C ASN A 29 -1.11 -13.72 19.78
N ALA A 30 -0.27 -13.50 18.77
CA ALA A 30 -0.53 -12.50 17.75
C ALA A 30 -0.21 -13.03 16.35
N GLU A 31 -0.92 -12.49 15.37
CA GLU A 31 -0.76 -12.83 13.96
C GLU A 31 -0.67 -11.54 13.13
N ILE A 32 0.19 -11.52 12.12
CA ILE A 32 0.40 -10.34 11.27
C ILE A 32 -0.51 -10.39 10.06
N ILE A 33 -1.12 -9.25 9.75
CA ILE A 33 -1.94 -9.03 8.55
C ILE A 33 -1.23 -7.98 7.71
N ASN A 34 -0.88 -8.35 6.48
CA ASN A 34 -0.17 -7.47 5.56
C ASN A 34 -1.06 -6.35 5.02
N ALA A 35 -0.56 -5.11 5.07
CA ALA A 35 -1.16 -3.93 4.44
C ALA A 35 -0.17 -3.23 3.49
N ASP A 36 0.65 -4.00 2.79
CA ASP A 36 1.45 -3.54 1.66
C ASP A 36 0.88 -4.13 0.37
N ALA A 37 0.42 -3.26 -0.54
CA ALA A 37 -0.27 -3.67 -1.76
C ALA A 37 0.60 -4.52 -2.69
N MET A 38 1.92 -4.30 -2.71
CA MET A 38 2.82 -5.04 -3.60
C MET A 38 3.19 -6.42 -3.05
N GLN A 39 3.15 -6.64 -1.73
CA GLN A 39 3.41 -7.94 -1.13
C GLN A 39 2.25 -8.93 -1.27
N LEU A 40 1.10 -8.50 -1.78
CA LEU A 40 -0.02 -9.38 -2.12
C LEU A 40 0.29 -10.26 -3.33
N TYR A 41 1.18 -9.79 -4.23
CA TYR A 41 1.49 -10.47 -5.48
C TYR A 41 2.45 -11.62 -5.29
N LYS A 42 2.07 -12.81 -5.80
CA LYS A 42 2.88 -14.03 -5.76
C LYS A 42 4.18 -13.86 -6.55
N GLY A 43 5.30 -14.24 -5.94
CA GLY A 43 6.62 -14.23 -6.56
C GLY A 43 7.24 -12.84 -6.75
N MET A 44 6.55 -11.77 -6.38
CA MET A 44 7.12 -10.42 -6.31
C MET A 44 7.74 -10.23 -4.92
N ASP A 45 8.93 -10.78 -4.69
CA ASP A 45 9.51 -10.94 -3.36
C ASP A 45 10.61 -9.94 -3.08
N ILE A 46 11.62 -9.88 -3.94
CA ILE A 46 12.81 -9.05 -3.74
C ILE A 46 12.45 -7.56 -3.83
N GLY A 47 11.78 -7.16 -4.91
CA GLY A 47 11.43 -5.75 -5.13
C GLY A 47 10.42 -5.18 -4.13
N THR A 48 9.63 -6.03 -3.48
CA THR A 48 8.70 -5.64 -2.41
C THR A 48 9.30 -5.77 -1.01
N ALA A 49 10.51 -6.34 -0.91
CA ALA A 49 11.17 -6.74 0.34
C ALA A 49 10.26 -7.60 1.22
N LYS A 50 9.57 -8.55 0.61
CA LYS A 50 8.73 -9.52 1.30
C LYS A 50 9.60 -10.39 2.22
N LEU A 51 9.12 -10.63 3.43
CA LEU A 51 9.84 -11.47 4.38
C LEU A 51 9.72 -12.94 3.98
N GLY A 52 10.86 -13.62 3.82
CA GLY A 52 10.89 -15.07 3.70
C GLY A 52 10.43 -15.77 4.99
N GLU A 53 10.08 -17.04 4.91
CA GLU A 53 9.53 -17.82 6.03
C GLU A 53 10.40 -17.78 7.29
N GLU A 54 11.70 -17.95 7.16
CA GLU A 54 12.63 -17.88 8.30
C GLU A 54 12.59 -16.51 8.99
N SER A 55 12.51 -15.44 8.20
CA SER A 55 12.43 -14.06 8.70
C SER A 55 11.12 -13.76 9.42
N ARG A 56 10.05 -14.52 9.16
CA ARG A 56 8.77 -14.43 9.85
C ARG A 56 8.83 -15.04 11.26
N GLN A 57 9.86 -15.80 11.58
CA GLN A 57 10.18 -16.35 12.90
C GLN A 57 9.03 -17.14 13.54
N GLY A 58 8.27 -17.88 12.73
CA GLY A 58 7.12 -18.68 13.18
C GLY A 58 5.84 -17.89 13.44
N ILE A 59 5.83 -16.56 13.24
CA ILE A 59 4.61 -15.74 13.36
C ILE A 59 3.75 -15.93 12.09
N PRO A 60 2.46 -16.29 12.23
CA PRO A 60 1.56 -16.38 11.09
C PRO A 60 1.40 -15.02 10.40
N HIS A 61 1.50 -15.01 9.06
CA HIS A 61 1.32 -13.84 8.23
C HIS A 61 0.18 -14.09 7.25
N HIS A 62 -0.79 -13.19 7.23
CA HIS A 62 -1.94 -13.22 6.35
C HIS A 62 -1.80 -12.18 5.24
N LEU A 63 -2.47 -12.41 4.12
CA LEU A 63 -2.53 -11.52 2.96
C LEU A 63 -1.14 -11.24 2.36
N ILE A 64 -0.34 -12.29 2.24
CA ILE A 64 0.91 -12.32 1.49
C ILE A 64 0.74 -13.39 0.40
N ASP A 65 1.21 -13.12 -0.83
CA ASP A 65 1.16 -14.10 -1.95
C ASP A 65 -0.24 -14.61 -2.30
N ILE A 66 -1.24 -13.74 -2.26
CA ILE A 66 -2.65 -14.14 -2.51
C ILE A 66 -3.13 -13.81 -3.93
N VAL A 67 -2.45 -12.93 -4.67
CA VAL A 67 -2.84 -12.46 -6.00
C VAL A 67 -1.78 -12.86 -7.02
N ALA A 68 -2.19 -13.35 -8.18
CA ALA A 68 -1.27 -13.59 -9.30
C ALA A 68 -0.85 -12.22 -9.91
N PRO A 69 0.38 -12.09 -10.44
CA PRO A 69 0.87 -10.79 -10.93
C PRO A 69 0.10 -10.23 -12.14
N ASP A 70 -0.65 -11.06 -12.85
CA ASP A 70 -1.53 -10.71 -13.97
C ASP A 70 -2.95 -10.29 -13.53
N GLN A 71 -3.26 -10.41 -12.24
CA GLN A 71 -4.57 -10.07 -11.68
C GLN A 71 -4.53 -8.73 -10.97
N GLU A 72 -5.63 -7.98 -11.03
CA GLU A 72 -5.82 -6.80 -10.20
C GLU A 72 -6.50 -7.17 -8.88
N LEU A 73 -6.15 -6.46 -7.81
CA LEU A 73 -6.89 -6.49 -6.57
C LEU A 73 -7.31 -5.06 -6.21
N THR A 74 -8.61 -4.86 -6.11
CA THR A 74 -9.16 -3.56 -5.72
C THR A 74 -9.06 -3.33 -4.22
N ALA A 75 -9.12 -2.09 -3.79
CA ALA A 75 -9.14 -1.76 -2.36
C ALA A 75 -10.40 -2.29 -1.66
N VAL A 76 -11.51 -2.45 -2.38
CA VAL A 76 -12.75 -3.05 -1.88
C VAL A 76 -12.55 -4.52 -1.55
N GLU A 77 -11.94 -5.26 -2.47
CA GLU A 77 -11.61 -6.68 -2.27
C GLU A 77 -10.59 -6.86 -1.14
N TYR A 78 -9.55 -6.03 -1.12
CA TYR A 78 -8.59 -6.04 -0.02
C TYR A 78 -9.27 -5.76 1.32
N SER A 79 -10.17 -4.79 1.40
CA SER A 79 -10.92 -4.47 2.62
C SER A 79 -11.67 -5.70 3.15
N LYS A 80 -12.40 -6.41 2.27
CA LYS A 80 -13.09 -7.64 2.64
C LYS A 80 -12.12 -8.71 3.18
N LEU A 81 -11.03 -8.96 2.46
CA LEU A 81 -10.01 -9.93 2.87
C LEU A 81 -9.36 -9.55 4.21
N ALA A 82 -9.06 -8.27 4.42
CA ALA A 82 -8.47 -7.78 5.66
C ALA A 82 -9.42 -7.91 6.84
N HIS A 83 -10.70 -7.56 6.66
CA HIS A 83 -11.73 -7.72 7.69
C HIS A 83 -11.96 -9.19 8.06
N ASP A 84 -11.97 -10.09 7.06
CA ASP A 84 -12.09 -11.53 7.29
C ASP A 84 -10.87 -12.08 8.01
N ALA A 85 -9.66 -11.69 7.64
CA ALA A 85 -8.43 -12.08 8.32
C ALA A 85 -8.43 -11.60 9.79
N ILE A 86 -8.77 -10.32 10.02
CA ILE A 86 -8.88 -9.76 11.38
C ILE A 86 -9.90 -10.56 12.21
N ARG A 87 -11.09 -10.82 11.66
CA ARG A 87 -12.14 -11.58 12.34
C ARG A 87 -11.65 -12.99 12.72
N GLN A 88 -11.05 -13.72 11.78
CA GLN A 88 -10.53 -15.08 12.02
C GLN A 88 -9.42 -15.11 13.08
N VAL A 89 -8.53 -14.12 13.10
CA VAL A 89 -7.48 -14.00 14.13
C VAL A 89 -8.11 -13.79 15.51
N LEU A 90 -9.11 -12.90 15.62
CA LEU A 90 -9.84 -12.65 16.86
C LEU A 90 -10.62 -13.87 17.33
N GLU A 91 -11.28 -14.62 16.44
CA GLU A 91 -12.01 -15.87 16.76
C GLU A 91 -11.10 -16.96 17.35
N ARG A 92 -9.81 -16.97 16.95
CA ARG A 92 -8.80 -17.85 17.57
C ARG A 92 -8.29 -17.36 18.92
N GLY A 93 -8.76 -16.20 19.40
CA GLY A 93 -8.28 -15.58 20.64
C GLY A 93 -6.92 -14.88 20.49
N ASN A 94 -6.44 -14.68 19.25
CA ASN A 94 -5.18 -14.03 18.95
C ASN A 94 -5.38 -12.53 18.67
N THR A 95 -4.28 -11.76 18.77
CA THR A 95 -4.25 -10.33 18.50
C THR A 95 -3.85 -10.09 17.03
N PRO A 96 -4.72 -9.52 16.19
CA PRO A 96 -4.34 -9.13 14.84
C PRO A 96 -3.44 -7.90 14.86
N ILE A 97 -2.29 -7.97 14.17
CA ILE A 97 -1.35 -6.87 13.97
C ILE A 97 -1.32 -6.52 12.50
N LEU A 98 -1.96 -5.43 12.11
CA LEU A 98 -1.90 -4.91 10.75
C LEU A 98 -0.55 -4.22 10.52
N VAL A 99 0.24 -4.68 9.54
CA VAL A 99 1.56 -4.12 9.25
C VAL A 99 1.63 -3.68 7.80
N GLY A 100 1.85 -2.40 7.56
CA GLY A 100 2.00 -1.93 6.18
C GLY A 100 2.15 -0.43 6.01
N GLY A 101 2.36 -0.05 4.76
CA GLY A 101 2.56 1.35 4.36
C GLY A 101 1.68 1.79 3.20
N SER A 102 0.85 0.91 2.66
CA SER A 102 -0.10 1.26 1.60
C SER A 102 -1.29 2.01 2.21
N MET A 103 -1.19 3.33 2.18
CA MET A 103 -2.04 4.30 2.87
C MET A 103 -3.53 3.97 2.80
N PHE A 104 -4.04 3.76 1.58
CA PHE A 104 -5.44 3.46 1.35
C PHE A 104 -5.83 2.05 1.83
N TYR A 105 -4.91 1.08 1.79
CA TYR A 105 -5.16 -0.26 2.30
C TYR A 105 -5.22 -0.28 3.83
N VAL A 106 -4.36 0.51 4.50
CA VAL A 106 -4.45 0.68 5.94
C VAL A 106 -5.80 1.27 6.34
N ALA A 107 -6.24 2.35 5.68
CA ALA A 107 -7.56 2.93 5.90
C ALA A 107 -8.69 1.91 5.60
N ALA A 108 -8.61 1.19 4.48
CA ALA A 108 -9.60 0.20 4.07
C ALA A 108 -9.73 -1.00 5.05
N ALA A 109 -8.67 -1.31 5.80
CA ALA A 109 -8.68 -2.36 6.82
C ALA A 109 -9.16 -1.88 8.19
N LEU A 110 -8.95 -0.60 8.53
CA LEU A 110 -9.17 -0.10 9.89
C LEU A 110 -10.41 0.78 10.02
N ASP A 111 -10.77 1.53 8.97
CA ASP A 111 -11.80 2.56 9.03
C ASP A 111 -13.12 2.13 8.38
N GLU A 112 -14.20 2.74 8.81
CA GLU A 112 -15.51 2.64 8.18
C GLU A 112 -15.49 3.39 6.84
N LEU A 113 -15.15 2.68 5.75
CA LEU A 113 -15.17 3.24 4.41
C LEU A 113 -16.38 2.75 3.63
N ASP A 114 -17.16 3.71 3.12
CA ASP A 114 -18.19 3.46 2.14
C ASP A 114 -17.57 3.59 0.74
N PHE A 115 -17.39 2.44 0.07
CA PHE A 115 -16.82 2.42 -1.26
C PHE A 115 -17.91 2.67 -2.30
N ALA A 116 -17.76 3.73 -3.07
CA ALA A 116 -18.62 3.97 -4.21
C ALA A 116 -18.60 2.78 -5.18
N PRO A 117 -19.74 2.45 -5.80
CA PRO A 117 -19.86 1.32 -6.72
C PRO A 117 -18.88 1.45 -7.89
N THR A 118 -18.55 0.32 -8.49
CA THR A 118 -17.68 0.22 -9.67
C THR A 118 -18.31 -0.72 -10.68
N ASP A 119 -18.18 -0.38 -11.96
CA ASP A 119 -18.62 -1.19 -13.09
C ASP A 119 -17.53 -1.24 -14.16
N GLU A 120 -17.09 -2.43 -14.54
CA GLU A 120 -15.99 -2.64 -15.47
C GLU A 120 -16.35 -2.15 -16.87
N VAL A 121 -17.59 -2.37 -17.31
CA VAL A 121 -18.08 -1.95 -18.64
C VAL A 121 -18.09 -0.43 -18.76
N VAL A 122 -18.57 0.26 -17.73
CA VAL A 122 -18.59 1.73 -17.69
C VAL A 122 -17.14 2.26 -17.69
N ARG A 123 -16.26 1.62 -16.93
CA ARG A 123 -14.86 2.03 -16.84
C ARG A 123 -14.11 1.84 -18.17
N GLU A 124 -14.23 0.68 -18.81
CA GLU A 124 -13.61 0.41 -20.11
C GLU A 124 -14.09 1.37 -21.18
N ARG A 125 -15.39 1.69 -21.20
CA ARG A 125 -15.94 2.69 -22.12
C ARG A 125 -15.33 4.08 -21.87
N LEU A 126 -15.24 4.53 -20.61
CA LEU A 126 -14.62 5.81 -20.27
C LEU A 126 -13.11 5.85 -20.58
N GLU A 127 -12.42 4.72 -20.44
CA GLU A 127 -11.03 4.59 -20.86
C GLU A 127 -10.88 4.73 -22.38
N SER A 128 -11.73 4.06 -23.16
CA SER A 128 -11.76 4.19 -24.62
C SER A 128 -12.11 5.62 -25.05
N GLU A 129 -13.12 6.24 -24.44
CA GLU A 129 -13.43 7.65 -24.68
C GLU A 129 -12.23 8.58 -24.39
N SER A 130 -11.43 8.26 -23.36
CA SER A 130 -10.23 9.02 -23.03
C SER A 130 -9.12 8.88 -24.07
N GLU A 131 -8.98 7.71 -24.67
CA GLU A 131 -8.02 7.47 -25.74
C GLU A 131 -8.42 8.21 -27.04
N GLU A 132 -9.71 8.26 -27.35
CA GLU A 132 -10.24 8.91 -28.55
C GLU A 132 -10.30 10.44 -28.42
N LEU A 133 -10.82 10.96 -27.31
CA LEU A 133 -11.12 12.38 -27.13
C LEU A 133 -10.05 13.14 -26.35
N GLY A 134 -9.18 12.41 -25.66
CA GLY A 134 -8.13 12.97 -24.82
C GLY A 134 -8.58 13.31 -23.38
N ALA A 135 -7.62 13.37 -22.47
CA ALA A 135 -7.85 13.60 -21.04
C ALA A 135 -8.56 14.92 -20.72
N LEU A 136 -8.34 15.96 -21.52
CA LEU A 136 -8.96 17.27 -21.33
C LEU A 136 -10.46 17.24 -21.59
N ALA A 137 -10.91 16.49 -22.60
CA ALA A 137 -12.33 16.38 -22.92
C ALA A 137 -13.11 15.71 -21.78
N LEU A 138 -12.58 14.61 -21.21
CA LEU A 138 -13.19 13.96 -20.08
C LEU A 138 -13.17 14.84 -18.82
N HIS A 139 -12.12 15.63 -18.64
CA HIS A 139 -12.05 16.56 -17.52
C HIS A 139 -13.07 17.70 -17.64
N GLU A 140 -13.30 18.25 -18.83
CA GLU A 140 -14.36 19.25 -19.06
C GLU A 140 -15.76 18.64 -18.85
N ARG A 141 -15.97 17.36 -19.24
CA ARG A 141 -17.18 16.62 -18.90
C ARG A 141 -17.35 16.49 -17.38
N LEU A 142 -16.31 16.12 -16.65
CA LEU A 142 -16.35 16.07 -15.19
C LEU A 142 -16.69 17.44 -14.61
N LYS A 143 -16.07 18.51 -15.13
CA LYS A 143 -16.32 19.89 -14.69
C LYS A 143 -17.79 20.32 -14.88
N SER A 144 -18.42 19.87 -15.95
CA SER A 144 -19.86 20.16 -16.20
C SER A 144 -20.80 19.42 -15.25
N LEU A 145 -20.40 18.22 -14.76
CA LEU A 145 -21.21 17.39 -13.87
C LEU A 145 -20.87 17.64 -12.38
N ASP A 146 -19.60 17.86 -12.07
CA ASP A 146 -19.08 18.08 -10.72
C ASP A 146 -17.86 19.00 -10.77
N SER A 147 -18.11 20.31 -10.74
CA SER A 147 -17.07 21.34 -10.79
C SER A 147 -16.10 21.24 -9.60
N GLU A 148 -16.59 20.87 -8.42
CA GLU A 148 -15.78 20.76 -7.21
C GLU A 148 -14.76 19.63 -7.33
N SER A 149 -15.17 18.47 -7.84
CA SER A 149 -14.23 17.36 -8.14
C SER A 149 -13.25 17.72 -9.24
N ALA A 150 -13.68 18.42 -10.28
CA ALA A 150 -12.80 18.85 -11.36
C ALA A 150 -11.71 19.86 -10.91
N GLU A 151 -12.01 20.74 -9.96
CA GLU A 151 -11.02 21.64 -9.37
C GLU A 151 -9.95 20.89 -8.56
N ARG A 152 -10.32 19.77 -7.92
CA ARG A 152 -9.41 18.96 -7.09
C ARG A 152 -8.63 17.90 -7.87
N ILE A 153 -9.17 17.46 -9.01
CA ILE A 153 -8.59 16.39 -9.83
C ILE A 153 -7.99 17.02 -11.09
N PRO A 154 -6.66 17.15 -11.22
CA PRO A 154 -6.04 17.65 -12.44
C PRO A 154 -6.37 16.76 -13.66
N ALA A 155 -6.56 17.36 -14.84
CA ALA A 155 -6.88 16.63 -16.06
C ALA A 155 -5.87 15.52 -16.42
N GLN A 156 -4.58 15.71 -16.07
CA GLN A 156 -3.52 14.71 -16.27
C GLN A 156 -3.71 13.46 -15.39
N ASN A 157 -4.53 13.55 -14.34
CA ASN A 157 -4.84 12.39 -13.50
C ASN A 157 -6.07 11.66 -14.04
N ILE A 158 -5.95 11.17 -15.28
CA ILE A 158 -7.05 10.59 -16.03
C ILE A 158 -7.75 9.44 -15.27
N ARG A 159 -6.99 8.62 -14.52
CA ARG A 159 -7.58 7.56 -13.69
C ARG A 159 -8.58 8.09 -12.67
N ARG A 160 -8.30 9.24 -12.03
CA ARG A 160 -9.21 9.87 -11.08
C ARG A 160 -10.38 10.55 -11.78
N VAL A 161 -10.15 11.12 -12.95
CA VAL A 161 -11.23 11.70 -13.77
C VAL A 161 -12.21 10.61 -14.18
N ILE A 162 -11.73 9.50 -14.74
CA ILE A 162 -12.56 8.33 -15.11
C ILE A 162 -13.31 7.81 -13.88
N ARG A 163 -12.64 7.64 -12.75
CA ARG A 163 -13.30 7.17 -11.53
C ARG A 163 -14.41 8.10 -11.05
N ALA A 164 -14.19 9.40 -11.12
CA ALA A 164 -15.22 10.37 -10.75
C ALA A 164 -16.43 10.30 -11.68
N LEU A 165 -16.19 10.21 -12.99
CA LEU A 165 -17.26 10.06 -14.00
C LEU A 165 -18.01 8.72 -13.82
N GLU A 166 -17.30 7.61 -13.58
CA GLU A 166 -17.90 6.30 -13.31
C GLU A 166 -18.85 6.36 -12.11
N VAL A 167 -18.42 6.98 -11.00
CA VAL A 167 -19.27 7.13 -9.81
C VAL A 167 -20.50 7.96 -10.10
N ILE A 168 -20.36 9.09 -10.78
CA ILE A 168 -21.49 9.95 -11.13
C ILE A 168 -22.48 9.20 -12.03
N GLU A 169 -21.99 8.43 -13.00
CA GLU A 169 -22.82 7.68 -13.93
C GLU A 169 -23.59 6.55 -13.23
N LEU A 170 -22.94 5.85 -12.28
CA LEU A 170 -23.56 4.73 -11.57
C LEU A 170 -24.51 5.16 -10.46
N THR A 171 -24.28 6.32 -9.85
CA THR A 171 -25.05 6.74 -8.66
C THR A 171 -25.94 7.93 -8.91
N GLY A 172 -25.67 8.72 -9.95
CA GLY A 172 -26.30 10.04 -10.15
C GLY A 172 -25.83 11.11 -9.15
N GLU A 173 -24.90 10.77 -8.22
CA GLU A 173 -24.39 11.67 -7.20
C GLU A 173 -23.00 12.19 -7.55
N LYS A 174 -22.67 13.37 -7.04
CA LYS A 174 -21.31 13.92 -7.16
C LYS A 174 -20.27 13.01 -6.50
N HIS A 175 -19.10 12.95 -7.11
CA HIS A 175 -18.01 12.14 -6.57
C HIS A 175 -17.45 12.74 -5.27
N LYS A 176 -17.50 11.99 -4.18
CA LYS A 176 -16.82 12.37 -2.93
C LYS A 176 -15.32 12.18 -3.12
N SER A 177 -14.63 13.21 -3.60
CA SER A 177 -13.19 13.17 -3.91
C SER A 177 -12.28 13.04 -2.69
N ALA A 178 -12.79 13.28 -1.48
CA ALA A 178 -12.11 13.13 -0.21
C ALA A 178 -12.59 11.89 0.54
N LEU A 179 -11.67 11.24 1.26
CA LEU A 179 -12.07 10.22 2.22
C LEU A 179 -12.88 10.87 3.36
N PRO A 180 -13.82 10.12 3.95
CA PRO A 180 -14.52 10.57 5.16
C PRO A 180 -13.52 10.82 6.29
N GLU A 181 -13.95 11.54 7.33
CA GLU A 181 -13.17 11.65 8.56
C GLU A 181 -12.84 10.26 9.09
N PRO A 182 -11.57 10.01 9.47
CA PRO A 182 -11.14 8.69 9.88
C PRO A 182 -11.91 8.20 11.13
N ASN A 183 -12.63 7.09 11.00
CA ASN A 183 -13.36 6.43 12.07
C ASN A 183 -13.06 4.95 12.09
N TYR A 184 -12.52 4.44 13.19
CA TYR A 184 -12.18 3.02 13.28
C TYR A 184 -13.43 2.13 13.32
N LEU A 185 -13.46 1.14 12.45
CA LEU A 185 -14.48 0.09 12.46
C LEU A 185 -14.43 -0.76 13.77
N ARG A 186 -13.26 -0.85 14.38
CA ARG A 186 -13.02 -1.58 15.65
C ARG A 186 -12.04 -0.79 16.52
N PRO A 187 -12.10 -0.92 17.85
CA PRO A 187 -11.10 -0.31 18.73
C PRO A 187 -9.68 -0.69 18.27
N THR A 188 -8.91 0.29 17.85
CA THR A 188 -7.59 0.10 17.24
C THR A 188 -6.54 0.97 17.93
N LEU A 189 -5.38 0.37 18.23
CA LEU A 189 -4.16 1.10 18.58
C LEU A 189 -3.26 1.17 17.35
N GLN A 190 -3.03 2.37 16.83
CA GLN A 190 -2.19 2.57 15.65
C GLN A 190 -0.86 3.22 16.05
N LEU A 191 0.24 2.52 15.76
CA LEU A 191 1.62 2.95 16.02
C LEU A 191 2.28 3.35 14.70
N GLY A 192 2.77 4.58 14.63
CA GLY A 192 3.51 5.08 13.48
C GLY A 192 5.02 5.11 13.76
N ILE A 193 5.86 4.76 12.79
CA ILE A 193 7.30 4.91 12.94
C ILE A 193 7.74 6.20 12.28
N GLU A 194 8.28 7.12 13.08
CA GLU A 194 8.93 8.33 12.60
C GLU A 194 10.43 8.09 12.42
N VAL A 195 10.94 8.43 11.24
CA VAL A 195 12.35 8.26 10.89
C VAL A 195 12.87 9.60 10.39
N ASP A 196 14.06 9.99 10.83
CA ASP A 196 14.75 11.15 10.27
C ASP A 196 14.85 11.03 8.74
N ARG A 197 14.70 12.14 8.06
CA ARG A 197 14.62 12.19 6.60
C ARG A 197 15.90 11.71 5.92
N GLU A 198 17.05 12.08 6.44
CA GLU A 198 18.34 11.71 5.81
C GLU A 198 18.68 10.24 6.13
N VAL A 199 18.35 9.79 7.33
CA VAL A 199 18.46 8.36 7.70
C VAL A 199 17.57 7.52 6.79
N LEU A 200 16.33 7.94 6.55
CA LEU A 200 15.40 7.21 5.68
C LEU A 200 15.88 7.15 4.23
N LYS A 201 16.41 8.25 3.68
CA LYS A 201 16.99 8.28 2.33
C LYS A 201 18.15 7.29 2.18
N ASN A 202 19.04 7.25 3.18
CA ASN A 202 20.17 6.33 3.18
C ASN A 202 19.70 4.86 3.25
N ARG A 203 18.75 4.55 4.12
CA ARG A 203 18.13 3.21 4.21
C ARG A 203 17.46 2.80 2.90
N ILE A 204 16.77 3.72 2.24
CA ILE A 204 16.14 3.46 0.93
C ILE A 204 17.20 3.15 -0.12
N ARG A 205 18.28 3.94 -0.23
CA ARG A 205 19.36 3.67 -1.20
C ARG A 205 19.99 2.31 -0.96
N GLN A 206 20.43 2.03 0.25
CA GLN A 206 21.03 0.74 0.60
C GLN A 206 20.10 -0.45 0.30
N ARG A 207 18.81 -0.29 0.60
CA ARG A 207 17.81 -1.32 0.31
C ARG A 207 17.63 -1.56 -1.18
N VAL A 208 17.58 -0.51 -2.00
CA VAL A 208 17.46 -0.63 -3.46
C VAL A 208 18.71 -1.28 -4.04
N GLU A 209 19.91 -0.84 -3.67
CA GLU A 209 21.17 -1.46 -4.10
C GLU A 209 21.22 -2.95 -3.72
N LYS A 210 20.79 -3.29 -2.50
CA LYS A 210 20.66 -4.68 -2.07
C LYS A 210 19.68 -5.47 -2.91
N MET A 211 18.53 -4.91 -3.31
CA MET A 211 17.57 -5.61 -4.19
C MET A 211 18.20 -6.07 -5.50
N TRP A 212 18.99 -5.20 -6.16
CA TRP A 212 19.74 -5.57 -7.35
C TRP A 212 20.81 -6.62 -7.06
N ALA A 213 21.54 -6.47 -5.96
CA ALA A 213 22.60 -7.42 -5.58
C ALA A 213 22.08 -8.81 -5.24
N VAL A 214 20.82 -8.95 -4.77
CA VAL A 214 20.26 -10.25 -4.37
C VAL A 214 19.35 -10.86 -5.44
N GLY A 215 19.25 -10.27 -6.64
CA GLY A 215 18.62 -10.89 -7.79
C GLY A 215 17.26 -10.32 -8.22
N LEU A 216 16.99 -9.02 -8.00
CA LEU A 216 15.75 -8.40 -8.50
C LEU A 216 15.64 -8.50 -10.03
N LEU A 217 16.76 -8.36 -10.74
CA LEU A 217 16.77 -8.45 -12.19
C LEU A 217 16.37 -9.85 -12.68
N GLU A 218 16.92 -10.87 -12.05
CA GLU A 218 16.62 -12.27 -12.32
C GLU A 218 15.17 -12.62 -11.92
N GLU A 219 14.64 -12.02 -10.86
CA GLU A 219 13.23 -12.18 -10.49
C GLU A 219 12.30 -11.63 -11.58
N VAL A 220 12.59 -10.45 -12.12
CA VAL A 220 11.80 -9.84 -13.22
C VAL A 220 11.98 -10.61 -14.52
N GLN A 221 13.19 -11.05 -14.83
CA GLN A 221 13.48 -11.84 -16.02
C GLN A 221 12.65 -13.14 -16.06
N ARG A 222 12.54 -13.84 -14.92
CA ARG A 222 11.71 -15.06 -14.82
C ARG A 222 10.24 -14.79 -15.17
N PHE A 223 9.67 -13.68 -14.76
CA PHE A 223 8.29 -13.33 -15.13
C PHE A 223 8.15 -13.11 -16.65
N LEU A 224 9.14 -12.45 -17.28
CA LEU A 224 9.14 -12.24 -18.73
C LEU A 224 9.28 -13.55 -19.48
N GLU A 225 10.16 -14.46 -19.05
CA GLU A 225 10.36 -15.78 -19.65
C GLU A 225 9.12 -16.67 -19.53
N LEU A 226 8.37 -16.53 -18.44
CA LEU A 226 7.09 -17.23 -18.23
C LEU A 226 5.92 -16.58 -18.99
N GLY A 227 6.15 -15.49 -19.71
CA GLY A 227 5.10 -14.77 -20.45
C GLY A 227 4.04 -14.14 -19.56
N VAL A 228 4.37 -13.77 -18.32
CA VAL A 228 3.43 -13.15 -17.39
C VAL A 228 3.10 -11.73 -17.87
N ASN A 229 1.84 -11.50 -18.18
CA ASN A 229 1.31 -10.17 -18.45
C ASN A 229 0.96 -9.52 -17.12
N PHE A 230 1.86 -8.69 -16.59
CA PHE A 230 1.58 -7.97 -15.35
C PHE A 230 0.29 -7.15 -15.44
N SER A 231 -0.51 -7.22 -14.40
CA SER A 231 -1.63 -6.31 -14.18
C SER A 231 -1.16 -4.84 -14.20
N ARG A 232 -2.09 -3.91 -14.42
CA ARG A 232 -1.76 -2.47 -14.41
C ARG A 232 -1.01 -2.03 -13.16
N THR A 233 -1.40 -2.57 -12.01
CA THR A 233 -0.80 -2.23 -10.72
C THR A 233 0.57 -2.85 -10.56
N ALA A 234 0.73 -4.14 -10.88
CA ALA A 234 2.00 -4.85 -10.80
C ALA A 234 3.04 -4.29 -11.80
N ALA A 235 2.61 -3.93 -13.02
CA ALA A 235 3.50 -3.39 -14.08
C ALA A 235 4.20 -2.08 -13.70
N VAL A 236 3.58 -1.26 -12.84
CA VAL A 236 4.14 0.03 -12.38
C VAL A 236 4.75 -0.05 -10.99
N ALA A 237 4.90 -1.26 -10.42
CA ALA A 237 5.53 -1.45 -9.13
C ALA A 237 6.96 -0.93 -9.14
N ILE A 238 7.29 -0.07 -8.17
CA ILE A 238 8.62 0.56 -8.06
C ILE A 238 9.67 -0.54 -7.86
N GLY A 239 10.73 -0.48 -8.65
CA GLY A 239 11.76 -1.51 -8.74
C GLY A 239 11.52 -2.46 -9.91
N TYR A 240 10.31 -3.03 -10.04
CA TYR A 240 9.96 -3.95 -11.14
C TYR A 240 9.93 -3.25 -12.50
N ALA A 241 9.28 -2.09 -12.57
CA ALA A 241 9.25 -1.30 -13.80
C ALA A 241 10.65 -0.91 -14.25
N GLN A 242 11.54 -0.48 -13.35
CA GLN A 242 12.91 -0.08 -13.65
C GLN A 242 13.80 -1.28 -14.04
N ALA A 243 13.67 -2.42 -13.33
CA ALA A 243 14.37 -3.65 -13.67
C ALA A 243 13.93 -4.16 -15.05
N ARG A 244 12.65 -4.07 -15.39
CA ARG A 244 12.14 -4.39 -16.73
C ARG A 244 12.74 -3.47 -17.81
N SER A 245 12.78 -2.16 -17.59
CA SER A 245 13.40 -1.21 -18.52
C SER A 245 14.90 -1.49 -18.69
N GLN A 246 15.60 -1.93 -17.64
CA GLN A 246 17.00 -2.37 -17.74
C GLN A 246 17.11 -3.63 -18.62
N LEU A 247 16.25 -4.64 -18.45
CA LEU A 247 16.26 -5.86 -19.27
C LEU A 247 15.98 -5.58 -20.75
N LEU A 248 15.16 -4.56 -21.04
CA LEU A 248 14.86 -4.12 -22.40
C LEU A 248 15.96 -3.22 -23.01
N GLY A 249 17.01 -2.90 -22.25
CA GLY A 249 18.10 -2.02 -22.71
C GLY A 249 17.76 -0.53 -22.76
N GLU A 250 16.62 -0.13 -22.15
CA GLU A 250 16.18 1.27 -22.07
C GLU A 250 16.94 2.06 -20.99
N LEU A 251 17.39 1.36 -19.95
CA LEU A 251 18.15 1.90 -18.82
C LEU A 251 19.41 1.08 -18.56
N SER A 252 20.50 1.74 -18.21
CA SER A 252 21.61 1.07 -17.55
C SER A 252 21.23 0.65 -16.13
N GLN A 253 21.98 -0.27 -15.54
CA GLN A 253 21.75 -0.69 -14.15
C GLN A 253 21.78 0.48 -13.18
N GLN A 254 22.74 1.40 -13.34
CA GLN A 254 22.85 2.56 -12.46
C GLN A 254 21.65 3.49 -12.57
N GLU A 255 21.17 3.74 -13.79
CA GLU A 255 19.96 4.56 -14.01
C GLU A 255 18.72 3.90 -13.42
N ALA A 256 18.55 2.57 -13.57
CA ALA A 256 17.44 1.83 -12.99
C ALA A 256 17.44 1.91 -11.46
N ILE A 257 18.60 1.75 -10.82
CA ILE A 257 18.79 1.90 -9.38
C ILE A 257 18.44 3.35 -8.94
N ASP A 258 19.02 4.37 -9.59
CA ASP A 258 18.81 5.76 -9.20
C ASP A 258 17.36 6.22 -9.39
N GLN A 259 16.70 5.78 -10.45
CA GLN A 259 15.27 6.01 -10.64
C GLN A 259 14.43 5.33 -9.56
N THR A 260 14.74 4.07 -9.21
CA THR A 260 14.06 3.34 -8.15
C THR A 260 14.22 4.05 -6.81
N VAL A 261 15.42 4.50 -6.46
CA VAL A 261 15.70 5.29 -5.25
C VAL A 261 14.87 6.58 -5.23
N SER A 262 14.85 7.31 -6.35
CA SER A 262 14.10 8.57 -6.47
C SER A 262 12.59 8.36 -6.29
N LEU A 263 12.02 7.36 -6.96
CA LEU A 263 10.59 7.03 -6.88
C LEU A 263 10.21 6.53 -5.48
N THR A 264 11.06 5.69 -4.86
CA THR A 264 10.85 5.19 -3.50
C THR A 264 10.89 6.33 -2.48
N ASN A 265 11.81 7.28 -2.59
CA ASN A 265 11.84 8.47 -1.75
C ASN A 265 10.59 9.34 -1.91
N ARG A 266 10.08 9.48 -3.14
CA ARG A 266 8.81 10.18 -3.40
C ARG A 266 7.62 9.45 -2.77
N TYR A 267 7.61 8.13 -2.86
CA TYR A 267 6.58 7.31 -2.24
C TYR A 267 6.61 7.42 -0.72
N ALA A 268 7.77 7.30 -0.09
CA ALA A 268 7.96 7.46 1.35
C ALA A 268 7.48 8.83 1.87
N ARG A 269 7.74 9.91 1.13
CA ARG A 269 7.21 11.24 1.47
C ARG A 269 5.68 11.30 1.41
N ARG A 270 5.06 10.66 0.41
CA ARG A 270 3.59 10.58 0.31
C ARG A 270 3.01 9.77 1.47
N GLN A 271 3.63 8.66 1.86
CA GLN A 271 3.22 7.87 3.02
C GLN A 271 3.25 8.71 4.30
N MET A 272 4.36 9.41 4.57
CA MET A 272 4.47 10.28 5.75
C MET A 272 3.46 11.42 5.73
N SER A 273 3.27 12.09 4.59
CA SER A 273 2.26 13.15 4.45
C SER A 273 0.84 12.64 4.70
N TRP A 274 0.55 11.39 4.33
CA TRP A 274 -0.74 10.76 4.60
C TRP A 274 -0.92 10.45 6.08
N PHE A 275 -0.01 9.68 6.67
CA PHE A 275 -0.12 9.22 8.04
C PHE A 275 -0.08 10.37 9.06
N ARG A 276 0.65 11.45 8.80
CA ARG A 276 0.68 12.63 9.68
C ARG A 276 -0.65 13.39 9.78
N ARG A 277 -1.59 13.16 8.87
CA ARG A 277 -2.95 13.74 8.95
C ARG A 277 -3.84 12.99 9.93
N ASP A 278 -3.51 11.74 10.21
CA ASP A 278 -4.28 10.91 11.15
C ASP A 278 -3.78 11.15 12.57
N THR A 279 -4.54 11.92 13.34
CA THR A 279 -4.20 12.28 14.72
C THR A 279 -4.33 11.12 15.71
N ARG A 280 -4.89 9.98 15.29
CA ARG A 280 -5.03 8.77 16.11
C ARG A 280 -3.72 7.98 16.22
N ILE A 281 -2.75 8.25 15.33
CA ILE A 281 -1.46 7.55 15.30
C ILE A 281 -0.58 8.02 16.45
N ARG A 282 -0.10 7.04 17.22
CA ARG A 282 0.95 7.27 18.22
C ARG A 282 2.31 7.04 17.59
N TRP A 283 3.09 8.10 17.47
CA TRP A 283 4.38 8.07 16.79
C TRP A 283 5.49 7.55 17.71
N LEU A 284 6.31 6.64 17.15
CA LEU A 284 7.48 6.05 17.77
C LEU A 284 8.73 6.59 17.09
N ASP A 285 9.73 6.98 17.87
CA ASP A 285 11.01 7.47 17.38
C ASP A 285 11.92 6.31 16.98
N SER A 286 12.35 6.29 15.71
CA SER A 286 13.23 5.23 15.19
C SER A 286 14.67 5.31 15.69
N GLU A 287 15.07 6.39 16.35
CA GLU A 287 16.40 6.53 16.95
C GLU A 287 16.47 5.90 18.34
N ALA A 288 15.33 5.67 18.96
CA ALA A 288 15.23 4.97 20.24
C ALA A 288 14.78 3.51 20.04
N ASN A 289 14.73 2.75 21.13
CA ASN A 289 14.28 1.35 21.08
C ASN A 289 12.78 1.26 20.72
N LEU A 290 12.47 0.97 19.46
CA LEU A 290 11.11 0.89 18.94
C LEU A 290 10.24 -0.15 19.66
N GLU A 291 10.80 -1.33 19.98
CA GLU A 291 10.08 -2.38 20.67
C GLU A 291 9.63 -1.93 22.06
N LYS A 292 10.55 -1.34 22.84
CA LYS A 292 10.25 -0.81 24.17
C LYS A 292 9.16 0.25 24.13
N GLN A 293 9.28 1.21 23.20
CA GLN A 293 8.25 2.25 23.02
C GLN A 293 6.89 1.64 22.66
N ALA A 294 6.87 0.70 21.70
CA ALA A 294 5.63 0.04 21.28
C ALA A 294 4.96 -0.72 22.42
N LEU A 295 5.74 -1.49 23.20
CA LEU A 295 5.20 -2.23 24.36
C LEU A 295 4.69 -1.32 25.45
N GLU A 296 5.29 -0.16 25.66
CA GLU A 296 4.78 0.86 26.57
C GLU A 296 3.43 1.42 26.09
N GLN A 297 3.30 1.78 24.81
CA GLN A 297 2.03 2.23 24.25
C GLN A 297 0.93 1.15 24.32
N ILE A 298 1.28 -0.12 24.11
CA ILE A 298 0.37 -1.25 24.26
C ILE A 298 -0.11 -1.40 25.71
N ARG A 299 0.78 -1.22 26.69
CA ARG A 299 0.40 -1.25 28.13
C ARG A 299 -0.53 -0.10 28.50
N LEU A 300 -0.27 1.12 28.01
CA LEU A 300 -1.11 2.30 28.23
C LEU A 300 -2.48 2.19 27.54
N GLY A 301 -2.59 1.38 26.48
CA GLY A 301 -3.81 1.11 25.76
C GLY A 301 -4.58 -0.11 26.27
N ARG A 302 -4.11 -0.77 27.31
CA ARG A 302 -4.81 -1.88 28.00
C ARG A 302 -5.64 -1.35 29.15
#